data_820e56fe6ed08cf83546f4c41d3dd3c8
#
_entry.id   820e56fe6ed08cf83546f4c41d3dd3c8
#
_cell.length_a   1.000
_cell.length_b   1.000
_cell.length_c   1.000
_cell.angle_alpha   90.00
_cell.angle_beta   90.00
_cell.angle_gamma   90.00
#
_symmetry.space_group_name_H-M   'P 1'
#
loop_
_entity.id
_entity.type
_entity.pdbx_description
1 polymer ?
#
loop_
_entity_poly.entity_id
_entity_poly.type
_entity_poly.pdbx_seq_one_letter_code
_entity_poly.pdbx_strand_id
1 'polypeptide(L)'
;YAVAVLGLTLIPGLDADGNVWHMSIFHAFYFVSYMATTIGFGEIPYAFTDTQRLWVSLSLYASVIAWIYAFGTILALVQDRTFLEALAEFRFMGRIRRMREPFHLVCGYGETGTALVQALTERGQHAVVIDIDEIRTKIVQLQDLRESVPALHGDAGVTRHLQEAGLQHPACAGVVALTNDNAANLKIAITAKLLNPDLKVICRADSHDIEDNMASFGTDHIVDPFDTFAGHLAVAFQAPCLYLLHRWLTGRSGSVLSEPVYPPQDSHWIVCGYGRFGKAICRRLKGEGIRVVLVEARPEATGEPTDTEFVIGRGTEADTLEEAGIEHAAGLVAGTDDDANNLSIVMTARELNSKLFVIVRQNQHDNRDIIAAVGADMVMHPSAIIADKIR
;
A
#
# COMPACT_ATOMS: atom_id res chain seq x y z
N TYR A 1 -3.74 -49.21 3.72
CA TYR A 1 -2.48 -49.98 3.78
C TYR A 1 -2.47 -51.02 4.90
N ALA A 2 -2.58 -50.66 6.16
CA ALA A 2 -2.51 -51.60 7.30
C ALA A 2 -3.52 -52.76 7.17
N VAL A 3 -4.76 -52.50 6.78
CA VAL A 3 -5.77 -53.53 6.56
C VAL A 3 -5.42 -54.45 5.40
N ALA A 4 -4.89 -53.91 4.30
CA ALA A 4 -4.47 -54.73 3.15
C ALA A 4 -3.28 -55.66 3.52
N VAL A 5 -2.29 -55.13 4.23
CA VAL A 5 -1.13 -55.90 4.74
C VAL A 5 -1.60 -56.99 5.70
N LEU A 6 -2.45 -56.66 6.71
CA LEU A 6 -2.95 -57.61 7.69
C LEU A 6 -3.74 -58.73 7.00
N GLY A 7 -4.60 -58.45 6.04
CA GLY A 7 -5.33 -59.48 5.32
C GLY A 7 -4.44 -60.44 4.57
N LEU A 8 -3.37 -59.94 3.88
CA LEU A 8 -2.41 -60.79 3.20
C LEU A 8 -1.59 -61.69 4.14
N THR A 9 -1.31 -61.26 5.38
CA THR A 9 -0.62 -62.08 6.38
C THR A 9 -1.52 -63.14 6.98
N LEU A 10 -2.83 -62.89 7.05
CA LEU A 10 -3.80 -63.83 7.67
C LEU A 10 -4.32 -64.85 6.65
N ILE A 11 -4.39 -64.51 5.36
CA ILE A 11 -4.90 -65.41 4.34
C ILE A 11 -3.81 -66.42 3.95
N PRO A 12 -4.05 -67.74 4.11
CA PRO A 12 -3.06 -68.75 3.78
C PRO A 12 -2.82 -68.82 2.25
N GLY A 13 -1.56 -68.91 1.88
CA GLY A 13 -1.08 -69.21 0.53
C GLY A 13 -0.51 -70.66 0.46
N LEU A 14 0.07 -70.96 -0.72
CA LEU A 14 0.81 -72.20 -0.93
C LEU A 14 2.26 -71.87 -1.31
N ASP A 15 3.20 -72.64 -0.78
CA ASP A 15 4.61 -72.54 -1.19
C ASP A 15 4.85 -73.32 -2.50
N ALA A 16 6.10 -73.38 -2.98
CA ALA A 16 6.50 -74.09 -4.18
C ALA A 16 6.24 -75.62 -4.11
N ASP A 17 6.19 -76.17 -2.90
CA ASP A 17 5.97 -77.60 -2.65
C ASP A 17 4.49 -77.92 -2.36
N GLY A 18 3.59 -76.93 -2.40
CA GLY A 18 2.15 -77.04 -2.17
C GLY A 18 1.74 -77.07 -0.67
N ASN A 19 2.64 -76.75 0.24
CA ASN A 19 2.32 -76.65 1.66
C ASN A 19 1.69 -75.29 2.00
N VAL A 20 0.87 -75.27 3.06
CA VAL A 20 0.24 -74.03 3.56
C VAL A 20 1.34 -73.08 4.06
N TRP A 21 1.37 -71.86 3.47
CA TRP A 21 2.31 -70.82 3.82
C TRP A 21 1.57 -69.52 4.15
N HIS A 22 2.12 -68.75 5.09
CA HIS A 22 1.63 -67.43 5.44
C HIS A 22 2.65 -66.35 5.06
N MET A 23 2.20 -65.33 4.41
CA MET A 23 3.04 -64.19 4.02
C MET A 23 3.56 -63.46 5.26
N SER A 24 4.87 -63.21 5.33
CA SER A 24 5.41 -62.37 6.42
C SER A 24 4.93 -60.93 6.28
N ILE A 25 4.84 -60.23 7.40
CA ILE A 25 4.44 -58.81 7.42
C ILE A 25 5.29 -57.95 6.45
N PHE A 26 6.60 -58.24 6.38
CA PHE A 26 7.50 -57.52 5.49
C PHE A 26 7.18 -57.76 4.01
N HIS A 27 6.93 -59.02 3.61
CA HIS A 27 6.56 -59.37 2.26
C HIS A 27 5.18 -58.75 1.88
N ALA A 28 4.21 -58.82 2.81
CA ALA A 28 2.90 -58.22 2.60
C ALA A 28 2.99 -56.69 2.45
N PHE A 29 3.80 -56.05 3.27
CA PHE A 29 4.04 -54.60 3.16
C PHE A 29 4.72 -54.24 1.84
N TYR A 30 5.74 -54.98 1.46
CA TYR A 30 6.44 -54.78 0.18
C TYR A 30 5.51 -54.97 -1.01
N PHE A 31 4.69 -56.03 -1.00
CA PHE A 31 3.69 -56.30 -2.02
C PHE A 31 2.66 -55.16 -2.14
N VAL A 32 2.04 -54.79 -1.02
CA VAL A 32 1.04 -53.74 -0.96
C VAL A 32 1.64 -52.38 -1.44
N SER A 33 2.89 -52.11 -1.12
CA SER A 33 3.57 -50.87 -1.51
C SER A 33 3.70 -50.76 -3.03
N TYR A 34 4.19 -51.75 -3.74
CA TYR A 34 4.32 -51.70 -5.20
C TYR A 34 2.99 -51.88 -5.93
N MET A 35 2.03 -52.63 -5.33
CA MET A 35 0.67 -52.72 -5.86
C MET A 35 -0.04 -51.37 -5.82
N ALA A 36 0.02 -50.68 -4.69
CA ALA A 36 -0.64 -49.41 -4.50
C ALA A 36 0.01 -48.24 -5.34
N THR A 37 1.30 -48.36 -5.62
CA THR A 37 2.02 -47.42 -6.51
C THR A 37 1.90 -47.78 -7.99
N THR A 38 1.11 -48.81 -8.34
CA THR A 38 0.85 -49.30 -9.71
C THR A 38 2.10 -49.84 -10.43
N ILE A 39 3.18 -50.17 -9.74
CA ILE A 39 4.42 -50.70 -10.35
C ILE A 39 4.22 -52.15 -10.81
N GLY A 40 3.56 -53.00 -10.03
CA GLY A 40 3.09 -54.31 -10.45
C GLY A 40 4.17 -55.33 -10.79
N PHE A 41 5.03 -55.72 -9.82
CA PHE A 41 6.04 -56.76 -10.01
C PHE A 41 5.49 -58.21 -10.13
N GLY A 42 4.18 -58.35 -9.96
CA GLY A 42 3.54 -59.69 -10.03
C GLY A 42 3.35 -60.33 -8.65
N GLU A 43 2.99 -61.62 -8.66
CA GLU A 43 2.76 -62.41 -7.44
C GLU A 43 4.09 -62.89 -6.86
N ILE A 44 4.44 -62.43 -5.67
CA ILE A 44 5.71 -62.78 -4.99
C ILE A 44 5.45 -63.03 -3.50
N PRO A 45 6.19 -63.96 -2.84
CA PRO A 45 7.26 -64.78 -3.41
C PRO A 45 6.75 -66.02 -4.14
N TYR A 46 5.48 -66.39 -3.96
CA TYR A 46 4.84 -67.53 -4.63
C TYR A 46 3.55 -67.10 -5.31
N ALA A 47 3.00 -67.94 -6.21
CA ALA A 47 1.73 -67.73 -6.86
C ALA A 47 0.60 -67.67 -5.84
N PHE A 48 -0.31 -66.70 -5.99
CA PHE A 48 -1.40 -66.49 -5.05
C PHE A 48 -2.52 -67.48 -5.24
N THR A 49 -3.12 -67.88 -4.10
CA THR A 49 -4.40 -68.63 -4.10
C THR A 49 -5.53 -67.69 -4.55
N ASP A 50 -6.63 -68.30 -4.98
CA ASP A 50 -7.82 -67.51 -5.42
C ASP A 50 -8.35 -66.57 -4.32
N THR A 51 -8.27 -66.97 -3.04
CA THR A 51 -8.64 -66.15 -1.90
C THR A 51 -7.70 -64.97 -1.74
N GLN A 52 -6.39 -65.20 -1.89
CA GLN A 52 -5.39 -64.12 -1.86
C GLN A 52 -5.59 -63.15 -3.05
N ARG A 53 -5.87 -63.65 -4.25
CA ARG A 53 -6.16 -62.84 -5.47
C ARG A 53 -7.42 -62.00 -5.26
N LEU A 54 -8.48 -62.55 -4.64
CA LEU A 54 -9.67 -61.79 -4.35
C LEU A 54 -9.37 -60.63 -3.38
N TRP A 55 -8.64 -60.92 -2.30
CA TRP A 55 -8.24 -59.92 -1.32
C TRP A 55 -7.36 -58.82 -1.93
N VAL A 56 -6.41 -59.20 -2.76
CA VAL A 56 -5.53 -58.28 -3.48
C VAL A 56 -6.35 -57.39 -4.45
N SER A 57 -7.30 -57.97 -5.16
CA SER A 57 -8.17 -57.21 -6.07
C SER A 57 -9.00 -56.16 -5.32
N LEU A 58 -9.62 -56.53 -4.18
CA LEU A 58 -10.35 -55.56 -3.35
C LEU A 58 -9.41 -54.46 -2.79
N SER A 59 -8.23 -54.88 -2.32
CA SER A 59 -7.21 -53.96 -1.80
C SER A 59 -6.67 -52.99 -2.86
N LEU A 60 -6.54 -53.47 -4.11
CA LEU A 60 -6.12 -52.65 -5.27
C LEU A 60 -7.14 -51.57 -5.56
N TYR A 61 -8.43 -51.91 -5.70
CA TYR A 61 -9.45 -50.90 -5.94
C TYR A 61 -9.56 -49.88 -4.81
N ALA A 62 -9.52 -50.38 -3.55
CA ALA A 62 -9.57 -49.51 -2.37
C ALA A 62 -8.37 -48.55 -2.33
N SER A 63 -7.15 -49.06 -2.67
CA SER A 63 -5.94 -48.21 -2.67
C SER A 63 -5.94 -47.17 -3.80
N VAL A 64 -6.43 -47.53 -5.00
CA VAL A 64 -6.56 -46.56 -6.12
C VAL A 64 -7.55 -45.47 -5.77
N ILE A 65 -8.73 -45.82 -5.21
CA ILE A 65 -9.71 -44.82 -4.74
C ILE A 65 -9.10 -43.92 -3.67
N ALA A 66 -8.41 -44.50 -2.68
CA ALA A 66 -7.74 -43.73 -1.63
C ALA A 66 -6.67 -42.77 -2.17
N TRP A 67 -5.90 -43.21 -3.17
CA TRP A 67 -4.90 -42.38 -3.83
C TRP A 67 -5.54 -41.20 -4.57
N ILE A 68 -6.57 -41.45 -5.37
CA ILE A 68 -7.28 -40.39 -6.10
C ILE A 68 -7.88 -39.39 -5.11
N TYR A 69 -8.49 -39.88 -4.03
CA TYR A 69 -9.05 -39.03 -2.99
C TYR A 69 -7.97 -38.19 -2.28
N ALA A 70 -6.85 -38.83 -1.87
CA ALA A 70 -5.76 -38.12 -1.21
C ALA A 70 -5.14 -37.03 -2.12
N PHE A 71 -4.90 -37.39 -3.38
CA PHE A 71 -4.37 -36.42 -4.36
C PHE A 71 -5.34 -35.26 -4.59
N GLY A 72 -6.63 -35.59 -4.79
CA GLY A 72 -7.68 -34.56 -4.93
C GLY A 72 -7.78 -33.64 -3.72
N THR A 73 -7.68 -34.21 -2.51
CA THR A 73 -7.70 -33.42 -1.26
C THR A 73 -6.48 -32.51 -1.12
N ILE A 74 -5.28 -33.03 -1.44
CA ILE A 74 -4.04 -32.22 -1.42
C ILE A 74 -4.15 -31.08 -2.45
N LEU A 75 -4.64 -31.37 -3.65
CA LEU A 75 -4.81 -30.37 -4.70
C LEU A 75 -5.84 -29.30 -4.29
N ALA A 76 -6.96 -29.72 -3.72
CA ALA A 76 -8.00 -28.83 -3.18
C ALA A 76 -7.42 -27.93 -2.08
N LEU A 77 -6.61 -28.49 -1.16
CA LEU A 77 -5.98 -27.73 -0.09
C LEU A 77 -4.98 -26.69 -0.62
N VAL A 78 -4.17 -27.06 -1.63
CA VAL A 78 -3.21 -26.14 -2.26
C VAL A 78 -3.91 -25.01 -3.04
N GLN A 79 -5.14 -25.24 -3.51
CA GLN A 79 -5.95 -24.26 -4.22
C GLN A 79 -6.86 -23.46 -3.28
N ASP A 80 -7.01 -23.88 -2.03
CA ASP A 80 -7.85 -23.20 -1.05
C ASP A 80 -7.25 -21.87 -0.67
N ARG A 81 -8.01 -20.80 -0.96
CA ARG A 81 -7.59 -19.42 -0.71
C ARG A 81 -7.33 -19.15 0.77
N THR A 82 -8.17 -19.67 1.65
CA THR A 82 -8.07 -19.50 3.09
C THR A 82 -6.80 -20.13 3.65
N PHE A 83 -6.44 -21.31 3.13
CA PHE A 83 -5.20 -21.98 3.49
C PHE A 83 -3.96 -21.22 3.02
N LEU A 84 -3.99 -20.68 1.79
CA LEU A 84 -2.88 -19.88 1.26
C LEU A 84 -2.71 -18.57 2.02
N GLU A 85 -3.81 -17.91 2.37
CA GLU A 85 -3.80 -16.68 3.19
C GLU A 85 -3.22 -16.94 4.59
N ALA A 86 -3.69 -17.99 5.27
CA ALA A 86 -3.15 -18.39 6.58
C ALA A 86 -1.66 -18.74 6.52
N LEU A 87 -1.22 -19.42 5.46
CA LEU A 87 0.19 -19.75 5.25
C LEU A 87 1.03 -18.48 4.99
N ALA A 88 0.51 -17.52 4.23
CA ALA A 88 1.17 -16.25 3.97
C ALA A 88 1.33 -15.44 5.27
N GLU A 89 0.27 -15.34 6.07
CA GLU A 89 0.29 -14.70 7.39
C GLU A 89 1.29 -15.35 8.34
N PHE A 90 1.30 -16.67 8.42
CA PHE A 90 2.27 -17.41 9.24
C PHE A 90 3.73 -17.17 8.80
N ARG A 91 3.98 -17.15 7.47
CA ARG A 91 5.30 -16.84 6.93
C ARG A 91 5.71 -15.40 7.20
N PHE A 92 4.75 -14.47 7.11
CA PHE A 92 4.96 -13.05 7.42
C PHE A 92 5.39 -12.90 8.89
N MET A 93 4.59 -13.41 9.84
CA MET A 93 4.93 -13.36 11.27
C MET A 93 6.30 -14.01 11.56
N GLY A 94 6.62 -15.12 10.89
CA GLY A 94 7.91 -15.77 11.00
C GLY A 94 9.09 -14.91 10.52
N ARG A 95 8.88 -14.07 9.48
CA ARG A 95 9.87 -13.10 9.03
C ARG A 95 10.06 -11.98 10.05
N ILE A 96 8.97 -11.38 10.53
CA ILE A 96 9.02 -10.30 11.54
C ILE A 96 9.77 -10.74 12.79
N ARG A 97 9.46 -11.91 13.35
CA ARG A 97 10.13 -12.44 14.54
C ARG A 97 11.64 -12.67 14.39
N ARG A 98 12.13 -12.81 13.15
CA ARG A 98 13.56 -13.02 12.85
C ARG A 98 14.29 -11.71 12.51
N MET A 99 13.59 -10.59 12.39
CA MET A 99 14.22 -9.29 12.14
C MET A 99 15.06 -8.91 13.35
N ARG A 100 16.32 -8.56 13.10
CA ARG A 100 17.26 -8.09 14.14
C ARG A 100 17.64 -6.63 13.95
N GLU A 101 17.50 -6.15 12.74
CA GLU A 101 17.82 -4.77 12.38
C GLU A 101 16.62 -3.85 12.62
N PRO A 102 16.85 -2.59 12.98
CA PRO A 102 15.78 -1.62 13.17
C PRO A 102 14.93 -1.46 11.92
N PHE A 103 13.61 -1.49 12.08
CA PHE A 103 12.68 -1.29 10.99
C PHE A 103 11.58 -0.29 11.33
N HIS A 104 11.04 0.33 10.30
CA HIS A 104 9.89 1.23 10.39
C HIS A 104 8.61 0.51 9.95
N LEU A 105 7.56 0.62 10.75
CA LEU A 105 6.23 0.10 10.41
C LEU A 105 5.48 1.16 9.62
N VAL A 106 5.21 0.90 8.33
CA VAL A 106 4.52 1.83 7.43
C VAL A 106 3.08 1.34 7.23
N CYS A 107 2.12 2.12 7.71
CA CYS A 107 0.70 1.85 7.60
C CYS A 107 0.10 2.66 6.46
N GLY A 108 -0.28 1.97 5.38
CA GLY A 108 -0.71 2.56 4.11
C GLY A 108 0.38 2.57 3.04
N TYR A 109 0.18 1.79 1.97
CA TYR A 109 1.08 1.68 0.82
C TYR A 109 0.44 2.27 -0.44
N GLY A 110 -0.09 3.50 -0.28
CA GLY A 110 -0.46 4.35 -1.41
C GLY A 110 0.76 5.08 -1.97
N GLU A 111 0.56 6.15 -2.72
CA GLU A 111 1.62 6.98 -3.31
C GLU A 111 2.69 7.40 -2.30
N THR A 112 2.26 7.90 -1.14
CA THR A 112 3.17 8.36 -0.07
C THR A 112 3.94 7.20 0.55
N GLY A 113 3.26 6.10 0.87
CA GLY A 113 3.88 4.91 1.46
C GLY A 113 4.91 4.29 0.52
N THR A 114 4.60 4.21 -0.78
CA THR A 114 5.52 3.73 -1.81
C THR A 114 6.78 4.60 -1.87
N ALA A 115 6.63 5.92 -1.95
CA ALA A 115 7.76 6.85 -1.99
C ALA A 115 8.62 6.78 -0.72
N LEU A 116 7.99 6.65 0.45
CA LEU A 116 8.70 6.52 1.72
C LEU A 116 9.47 5.19 1.81
N VAL A 117 8.83 4.06 1.51
CA VAL A 117 9.46 2.74 1.56
C VAL A 117 10.64 2.65 0.59
N GLN A 118 10.49 3.18 -0.62
CA GLN A 118 11.59 3.28 -1.57
C GLN A 118 12.75 4.10 -0.98
N ALA A 119 12.48 5.27 -0.40
CA ALA A 119 13.51 6.12 0.18
C ALA A 119 14.21 5.47 1.40
N LEU A 120 13.48 4.71 2.23
CA LEU A 120 14.05 3.96 3.35
C LEU A 120 14.97 2.85 2.85
N THR A 121 14.51 2.05 1.90
CA THR A 121 15.29 0.92 1.36
C THR A 121 16.53 1.38 0.58
N GLU A 122 16.47 2.49 -0.17
CA GLU A 122 17.63 3.09 -0.83
C GLU A 122 18.74 3.48 0.17
N ARG A 123 18.38 3.81 1.41
CA ARG A 123 19.30 4.11 2.52
C ARG A 123 19.74 2.88 3.33
N GLY A 124 19.31 1.69 2.94
CA GLY A 124 19.57 0.46 3.68
C GLY A 124 18.78 0.36 4.99
N GLN A 125 17.68 1.10 5.12
CA GLN A 125 16.77 0.99 6.26
C GLN A 125 15.66 -0.01 5.95
N HIS A 126 15.24 -0.79 6.95
CA HIS A 126 14.19 -1.79 6.79
C HIS A 126 12.81 -1.20 7.05
N ALA A 127 11.84 -1.67 6.29
CA ALA A 127 10.45 -1.32 6.46
C ALA A 127 9.58 -2.58 6.52
N VAL A 128 8.46 -2.47 7.22
CA VAL A 128 7.36 -3.44 7.24
C VAL A 128 6.11 -2.68 6.84
N VAL A 129 5.34 -3.21 5.90
CA VAL A 129 4.16 -2.53 5.35
C VAL A 129 2.88 -3.21 5.82
N ILE A 130 1.86 -2.43 6.14
CA ILE A 130 0.47 -2.88 6.28
C ILE A 130 -0.38 -2.06 5.31
N ASP A 131 -1.17 -2.72 4.48
CA ASP A 131 -2.18 -2.06 3.64
C ASP A 131 -3.47 -2.88 3.59
N ILE A 132 -4.61 -2.19 3.51
CA ILE A 132 -5.94 -2.80 3.39
C ILE A 132 -6.19 -3.35 1.97
N ASP A 133 -5.40 -2.93 0.99
CA ASP A 133 -5.48 -3.38 -0.39
C ASP A 133 -4.50 -4.54 -0.63
N GLU A 134 -5.07 -5.71 -0.90
CA GLU A 134 -4.30 -6.92 -1.21
C GLU A 134 -3.38 -6.74 -2.44
N ILE A 135 -3.82 -5.97 -3.43
CA ILE A 135 -3.04 -5.73 -4.65
C ILE A 135 -1.77 -4.95 -4.30
N ARG A 136 -1.89 -3.91 -3.48
CA ARG A 136 -0.75 -3.10 -3.04
C ARG A 136 0.27 -3.91 -2.25
N THR A 137 -0.19 -4.79 -1.36
CA THR A 137 0.73 -5.65 -0.59
C THR A 137 1.46 -6.65 -1.48
N LYS A 138 0.84 -7.12 -2.57
CA LYS A 138 1.51 -7.96 -3.58
C LYS A 138 2.50 -7.15 -4.42
N ILE A 139 2.18 -5.92 -4.78
CA ILE A 139 3.09 -5.02 -5.52
C ILE A 139 4.39 -4.81 -4.72
N VAL A 140 4.32 -4.56 -3.41
CA VAL A 140 5.52 -4.44 -2.55
C VAL A 140 6.46 -5.63 -2.71
N GLN A 141 5.91 -6.84 -2.77
CA GLN A 141 6.70 -8.07 -2.87
C GLN A 141 7.30 -8.31 -4.26
N LEU A 142 6.75 -7.67 -5.29
CA LEU A 142 7.19 -7.78 -6.69
C LEU A 142 8.13 -6.63 -7.11
N GLN A 143 8.14 -5.53 -6.36
CA GLN A 143 9.04 -4.41 -6.63
C GLN A 143 10.50 -4.80 -6.35
N ASP A 144 11.39 -4.38 -7.23
CA ASP A 144 12.84 -4.52 -7.07
C ASP A 144 13.36 -3.43 -6.09
N LEU A 145 13.06 -3.62 -4.81
CA LEU A 145 13.54 -2.76 -3.74
C LEU A 145 14.92 -3.26 -3.27
N ARG A 146 15.77 -2.33 -2.85
CA ARG A 146 17.11 -2.67 -2.38
C ARG A 146 17.10 -3.61 -1.17
N GLU A 147 16.10 -3.46 -0.30
CA GLU A 147 15.89 -4.31 0.88
C GLU A 147 14.54 -5.02 0.76
N SER A 148 14.47 -6.27 1.27
CA SER A 148 13.21 -7.03 1.29
C SER A 148 12.23 -6.42 2.29
N VAL A 149 11.04 -6.05 1.80
CA VAL A 149 9.99 -5.42 2.59
C VAL A 149 8.86 -6.42 2.83
N PRO A 150 8.72 -6.94 4.07
CA PRO A 150 7.55 -7.72 4.44
C PRO A 150 6.28 -6.87 4.37
N ALA A 151 5.22 -7.40 3.76
CA ALA A 151 3.93 -6.73 3.66
C ALA A 151 2.81 -7.61 4.21
N LEU A 152 1.93 -7.01 5.03
CA LEU A 152 0.74 -7.62 5.61
C LEU A 152 -0.49 -7.02 4.94
N HIS A 153 -1.37 -7.86 4.39
CA HIS A 153 -2.70 -7.45 3.99
C HIS A 153 -3.60 -7.37 5.22
N GLY A 154 -4.06 -6.16 5.55
CA GLY A 154 -4.93 -5.94 6.70
C GLY A 154 -5.19 -4.47 6.99
N ASP A 155 -6.22 -4.21 7.79
CA ASP A 155 -6.54 -2.88 8.28
C ASP A 155 -5.59 -2.52 9.44
N ALA A 156 -4.72 -1.53 9.22
CA ALA A 156 -3.80 -1.02 10.24
C ALA A 156 -4.52 -0.35 11.43
N GLY A 157 -5.79 0.04 11.28
CA GLY A 157 -6.64 0.48 12.40
C GLY A 157 -7.02 -0.65 13.36
N VAL A 158 -6.76 -1.90 13.02
CA VAL A 158 -6.99 -3.07 13.88
C VAL A 158 -5.72 -3.40 14.66
N THR A 159 -5.79 -3.30 15.98
CA THR A 159 -4.63 -3.50 16.90
C THR A 159 -3.89 -4.81 16.66
N ARG A 160 -4.62 -5.90 16.37
CA ARG A 160 -4.03 -7.22 16.09
C ARG A 160 -3.06 -7.16 14.90
N HIS A 161 -3.43 -6.51 13.79
CA HIS A 161 -2.57 -6.41 12.62
C HIS A 161 -1.29 -5.60 12.90
N LEU A 162 -1.37 -4.55 13.71
CA LEU A 162 -0.19 -3.80 14.15
C LEU A 162 0.74 -4.67 15.00
N GLN A 163 0.19 -5.51 15.89
CA GLN A 163 1.00 -6.43 16.70
C GLN A 163 1.65 -7.52 15.84
N GLU A 164 0.92 -8.11 14.89
CA GLU A 164 1.43 -9.09 13.93
C GLU A 164 2.54 -8.52 13.05
N ALA A 165 2.43 -7.24 12.70
CA ALA A 165 3.45 -6.51 11.95
C ALA A 165 4.65 -6.04 12.79
N GLY A 166 4.66 -6.35 14.08
CA GLY A 166 5.81 -6.10 14.95
C GLY A 166 5.81 -4.76 15.66
N LEU A 167 4.66 -4.15 15.93
CA LEU A 167 4.58 -2.90 16.72
C LEU A 167 5.30 -3.01 18.07
N GLN A 168 5.21 -4.16 18.73
CA GLN A 168 5.87 -4.42 20.01
C GLN A 168 7.22 -5.14 19.87
N HIS A 169 7.74 -5.27 18.65
CA HIS A 169 9.01 -5.92 18.41
C HIS A 169 10.16 -5.00 18.87
N PRO A 170 11.20 -5.53 19.58
CA PRO A 170 12.31 -4.69 20.09
C PRO A 170 13.06 -3.91 18.99
N ALA A 171 13.06 -4.41 17.75
CA ALA A 171 13.67 -3.74 16.62
C ALA A 171 12.73 -2.75 15.89
N CYS A 172 11.48 -2.57 16.34
CA CYS A 172 10.60 -1.55 15.76
C CYS A 172 11.11 -0.16 16.17
N ALA A 173 11.59 0.61 15.21
CA ALA A 173 12.16 1.94 15.42
C ALA A 173 11.11 3.06 15.38
N GLY A 174 10.00 2.85 14.70
CA GLY A 174 8.93 3.82 14.58
C GLY A 174 7.74 3.33 13.76
N VAL A 175 6.62 4.03 13.88
CA VAL A 175 5.40 3.81 13.10
C VAL A 175 5.10 5.05 12.28
N VAL A 176 4.76 4.84 11.02
CA VAL A 176 4.36 5.90 10.10
C VAL A 176 2.97 5.59 9.54
N ALA A 177 1.97 6.38 9.95
CA ALA A 177 0.58 6.24 9.53
C ALA A 177 0.30 7.16 8.33
N LEU A 178 0.12 6.58 7.15
CA LEU A 178 -0.01 7.27 5.85
C LEU A 178 -1.30 6.90 5.11
N THR A 179 -2.29 6.37 5.82
CA THR A 179 -3.57 6.04 5.17
C THR A 179 -4.31 7.31 4.72
N ASN A 180 -5.25 7.15 3.80
CA ASN A 180 -6.11 8.26 3.36
C ASN A 180 -7.25 8.54 4.36
N ASP A 181 -7.36 7.75 5.41
CA ASP A 181 -8.36 7.89 6.47
C ASP A 181 -7.70 8.46 7.74
N ASN A 182 -8.07 9.67 8.09
CA ASN A 182 -7.59 10.35 9.28
C ASN A 182 -7.98 9.62 10.58
N ALA A 183 -9.17 9.00 10.61
CA ALA A 183 -9.61 8.24 11.78
C ALA A 183 -8.77 6.99 11.98
N ALA A 184 -8.41 6.31 10.88
CA ALA A 184 -7.47 5.20 10.92
C ALA A 184 -6.08 5.64 11.38
N ASN A 185 -5.54 6.75 10.85
CA ASN A 185 -4.25 7.30 11.25
C ASN A 185 -4.21 7.67 12.75
N LEU A 186 -5.27 8.33 13.25
CA LEU A 186 -5.41 8.64 14.67
C LEU A 186 -5.42 7.37 15.53
N LYS A 187 -6.20 6.36 15.12
CA LYS A 187 -6.29 5.08 15.83
C LYS A 187 -4.96 4.33 15.86
N ILE A 188 -4.20 4.36 14.75
CA ILE A 188 -2.84 3.81 14.68
C ILE A 188 -1.93 4.52 15.68
N ALA A 189 -1.95 5.86 15.71
CA ALA A 189 -1.14 6.66 16.62
C ALA A 189 -1.44 6.34 18.10
N ILE A 190 -2.71 6.35 18.47
CA ILE A 190 -3.15 6.02 19.83
C ILE A 190 -2.71 4.60 20.21
N THR A 191 -2.95 3.63 19.33
CA THR A 191 -2.58 2.23 19.58
C THR A 191 -1.07 2.07 19.74
N ALA A 192 -0.29 2.74 18.89
CA ALA A 192 1.17 2.70 18.96
C ALA A 192 1.68 3.24 20.30
N LYS A 193 1.20 4.41 20.72
CA LYS A 193 1.60 5.04 21.98
C LYS A 193 1.13 4.29 23.23
N LEU A 194 -0.04 3.64 23.17
CA LEU A 194 -0.55 2.82 24.28
C LEU A 194 0.25 1.51 24.45
N LEU A 195 0.65 0.87 23.36
CA LEU A 195 1.37 -0.39 23.39
C LEU A 195 2.89 -0.25 23.49
N ASN A 196 3.43 0.85 23.02
CA ASN A 196 4.84 1.19 23.08
C ASN A 196 5.03 2.71 23.19
N PRO A 197 4.99 3.29 24.42
CA PRO A 197 5.00 4.74 24.65
C PRO A 197 6.25 5.45 24.10
N ASP A 198 7.39 4.77 24.09
CA ASP A 198 8.68 5.34 23.64
C ASP A 198 8.84 5.31 22.12
N LEU A 199 7.94 4.61 21.41
CA LEU A 199 8.02 4.48 19.98
C LEU A 199 7.72 5.81 19.27
N LYS A 200 8.56 6.17 18.31
CA LYS A 200 8.32 7.34 17.46
C LYS A 200 7.14 7.09 16.53
N VAL A 201 6.19 8.00 16.55
CA VAL A 201 4.96 7.93 15.74
C VAL A 201 4.87 9.16 14.86
N ILE A 202 4.80 8.92 13.56
CA ILE A 202 4.62 9.94 12.52
C ILE A 202 3.28 9.69 11.85
N CYS A 203 2.41 10.69 11.79
CA CYS A 203 1.10 10.58 11.18
C CYS A 203 0.88 11.62 10.10
N ARG A 204 0.21 11.22 9.03
CA ARG A 204 -0.42 12.14 8.11
C ARG A 204 -1.73 12.63 8.71
N ALA A 205 -1.92 13.93 8.72
CA ALA A 205 -3.21 14.58 8.96
C ALA A 205 -3.57 15.45 7.75
N ASP A 206 -4.86 15.66 7.53
CA ASP A 206 -5.34 16.45 6.40
C ASP A 206 -6.10 17.71 6.87
N SER A 207 -6.15 17.97 8.17
CA SER A 207 -6.79 19.16 8.74
C SER A 207 -6.25 19.48 10.13
N HIS A 208 -6.32 20.75 10.49
CA HIS A 208 -5.80 21.29 11.75
C HIS A 208 -6.48 20.70 12.99
N ASP A 209 -7.81 20.50 12.94
CA ASP A 209 -8.56 19.88 14.05
C ASP A 209 -8.08 18.45 14.36
N ILE A 210 -7.69 17.71 13.33
CA ILE A 210 -7.16 16.35 13.47
C ILE A 210 -5.71 16.38 13.96
N GLU A 211 -4.94 17.36 13.50
CA GLU A 211 -3.58 17.62 13.95
C GLU A 211 -3.53 17.87 15.46
N ASP A 212 -4.38 18.78 15.96
CA ASP A 212 -4.51 19.08 17.38
C ASP A 212 -4.92 17.83 18.19
N ASN A 213 -5.85 17.06 17.67
CA ASN A 213 -6.28 15.82 18.30
C ASN A 213 -5.15 14.78 18.37
N MET A 214 -4.44 14.54 17.28
CA MET A 214 -3.28 13.63 17.23
C MET A 214 -2.16 14.09 18.17
N ALA A 215 -1.88 15.39 18.22
CA ALA A 215 -0.89 15.98 19.12
C ALA A 215 -1.23 15.73 20.59
N SER A 216 -2.51 15.79 20.97
CA SER A 216 -2.97 15.56 22.34
C SER A 216 -2.69 14.14 22.85
N PHE A 217 -2.57 13.15 21.95
CA PHE A 217 -2.23 11.76 22.28
C PHE A 217 -0.72 11.45 22.18
N GLY A 218 0.12 12.48 22.03
CA GLY A 218 1.58 12.32 22.05
C GLY A 218 2.16 11.81 20.73
N THR A 219 1.51 12.06 19.59
CA THR A 219 2.10 11.84 18.28
C THR A 219 3.33 12.73 18.11
N ASP A 220 4.48 12.15 17.77
CA ASP A 220 5.74 12.90 17.75
C ASP A 220 5.84 13.88 16.58
N HIS A 221 5.34 13.46 15.41
CA HIS A 221 5.31 14.29 14.21
C HIS A 221 4.01 14.09 13.44
N ILE A 222 3.39 15.21 13.09
CA ILE A 222 2.18 15.25 12.27
C ILE A 222 2.50 16.03 10.99
N VAL A 223 2.10 15.49 9.85
CA VAL A 223 2.40 16.06 8.54
C VAL A 223 1.11 16.33 7.79
N ASP A 224 0.75 17.59 7.65
CA ASP A 224 -0.25 18.06 6.69
C ASP A 224 0.47 18.51 5.40
N PRO A 225 0.31 17.77 4.28
CA PRO A 225 0.96 18.13 3.03
C PRO A 225 0.42 19.41 2.42
N PHE A 226 -0.84 19.72 2.67
CA PHE A 226 -1.50 20.89 2.08
C PHE A 226 -1.05 22.18 2.76
N ASP A 227 -1.03 22.19 4.09
CA ASP A 227 -0.52 23.34 4.84
C ASP A 227 0.99 23.50 4.67
N THR A 228 1.73 22.40 4.61
CA THR A 228 3.17 22.42 4.29
C THR A 228 3.45 23.08 2.94
N PHE A 229 2.70 22.71 1.89
CA PHE A 229 2.86 23.34 0.57
C PHE A 229 2.46 24.82 0.59
N ALA A 230 1.34 25.15 1.24
CA ALA A 230 0.91 26.53 1.39
C ALA A 230 1.97 27.38 2.13
N GLY A 231 2.66 26.80 3.12
CA GLY A 231 3.82 27.41 3.77
C GLY A 231 4.99 27.63 2.81
N HIS A 232 5.31 26.63 1.97
CA HIS A 232 6.35 26.77 0.94
C HIS A 232 6.01 27.86 -0.07
N LEU A 233 4.75 27.98 -0.47
CA LEU A 233 4.29 29.06 -1.35
C LEU A 233 4.50 30.44 -0.72
N ALA A 234 4.19 30.59 0.58
CA ALA A 234 4.46 31.84 1.27
C ALA A 234 5.94 32.19 1.31
N VAL A 235 6.82 31.21 1.56
CA VAL A 235 8.27 31.43 1.48
C VAL A 235 8.69 31.83 0.07
N ALA A 236 8.08 31.25 -0.97
CA ALA A 236 8.34 31.66 -2.36
C ALA A 236 7.92 33.11 -2.65
N PHE A 237 6.83 33.59 -2.05
CA PHE A 237 6.41 34.99 -2.15
C PHE A 237 7.37 35.96 -1.43
N GLN A 238 7.81 35.60 -0.23
CA GLN A 238 8.59 36.51 0.61
C GLN A 238 10.09 36.44 0.31
N ALA A 239 10.61 35.25 0.02
CA ALA A 239 12.04 34.99 -0.16
C ALA A 239 12.29 33.87 -1.20
N PRO A 240 12.13 34.13 -2.50
CA PRO A 240 12.23 33.12 -3.56
C PRO A 240 13.55 32.35 -3.56
N CYS A 241 14.67 33.03 -3.26
CA CYS A 241 15.98 32.38 -3.17
C CYS A 241 16.08 31.44 -1.97
N LEU A 242 15.43 31.77 -0.85
CA LEU A 242 15.39 30.88 0.32
C LEU A 242 14.54 29.64 0.02
N TYR A 243 13.42 29.79 -0.67
CA TYR A 243 12.62 28.67 -1.13
C TYR A 243 13.42 27.75 -2.06
N LEU A 244 14.16 28.32 -3.03
CA LEU A 244 15.03 27.56 -3.91
C LEU A 244 16.10 26.79 -3.13
N LEU A 245 16.77 27.45 -2.18
CA LEU A 245 17.79 26.82 -1.33
C LEU A 245 17.21 25.69 -0.49
N HIS A 246 16.05 25.90 0.12
CA HIS A 246 15.34 24.87 0.88
C HIS A 246 15.02 23.65 0.00
N ARG A 247 14.45 23.85 -1.19
CA ARG A 247 14.17 22.77 -2.15
C ARG A 247 15.42 22.00 -2.56
N TRP A 248 16.53 22.70 -2.76
CA TRP A 248 17.78 22.07 -3.17
C TRP A 248 18.41 21.24 -2.03
N LEU A 249 18.38 21.75 -0.81
CA LEU A 249 18.92 21.07 0.37
C LEU A 249 18.09 19.84 0.78
N THR A 250 16.76 19.90 0.61
CA THR A 250 15.84 18.79 0.93
C THR A 250 15.64 17.83 -0.22
N GLY A 251 16.06 18.19 -1.43
CA GLY A 251 15.96 17.38 -2.63
C GLY A 251 16.86 16.14 -2.65
N ARG A 252 16.76 15.37 -3.74
CA ARG A 252 17.65 14.22 -3.95
C ARG A 252 19.10 14.66 -4.12
N SER A 253 20.02 13.87 -3.57
CA SER A 253 21.47 14.10 -3.78
C SER A 253 21.79 14.09 -5.28
N GLY A 254 22.51 15.14 -5.72
CA GLY A 254 22.85 15.33 -7.15
C GLY A 254 21.80 16.09 -7.98
N SER A 255 20.71 16.60 -7.37
CA SER A 255 19.77 17.48 -8.08
C SER A 255 20.44 18.78 -8.47
N VAL A 256 20.19 19.22 -9.72
CA VAL A 256 20.70 20.50 -10.24
C VAL A 256 19.90 21.64 -9.60
N LEU A 257 20.58 22.73 -9.27
CA LEU A 257 19.95 23.95 -8.80
C LEU A 257 19.09 24.54 -9.93
N SER A 258 17.77 24.65 -9.71
CA SER A 258 16.83 25.27 -10.65
C SER A 258 16.86 26.79 -10.53
N GLU A 259 16.09 27.49 -11.35
CA GLU A 259 15.88 28.92 -11.19
C GLU A 259 14.90 29.23 -10.04
N PRO A 260 15.03 30.38 -9.36
CA PRO A 260 14.06 30.81 -8.36
C PRO A 260 12.69 31.02 -9.00
N VAL A 261 11.65 30.67 -8.28
CA VAL A 261 10.27 30.89 -8.68
C VAL A 261 9.78 32.19 -8.03
N TYR A 262 9.19 33.07 -8.82
CA TYR A 262 8.70 34.38 -8.38
C TYR A 262 7.18 34.47 -8.57
N PRO A 263 6.37 34.01 -7.59
CA PRO A 263 4.92 34.13 -7.69
C PRO A 263 4.50 35.61 -7.72
N PRO A 264 3.66 36.04 -8.68
CA PRO A 264 3.22 37.45 -8.79
C PRO A 264 2.26 37.84 -7.68
N GLN A 265 2.32 39.11 -7.24
CA GLN A 265 1.51 39.68 -6.18
C GLN A 265 0.68 40.89 -6.62
N ASP A 266 0.74 41.25 -7.87
CA ASP A 266 0.21 42.50 -8.46
C ASP A 266 -1.28 42.43 -8.82
N SER A 267 -1.92 41.27 -8.75
CA SER A 267 -3.34 41.09 -9.02
C SER A 267 -3.93 39.92 -8.21
N HIS A 268 -5.21 39.62 -8.44
CA HIS A 268 -5.88 38.50 -7.75
C HIS A 268 -5.43 37.14 -8.27
N TRP A 269 -5.65 36.13 -7.43
CA TRP A 269 -5.44 34.75 -7.76
C TRP A 269 -6.77 33.98 -7.82
N ILE A 270 -6.88 33.06 -8.78
CA ILE A 270 -8.03 32.16 -8.90
C ILE A 270 -7.65 30.81 -8.31
N VAL A 271 -8.49 30.30 -7.42
CA VAL A 271 -8.33 28.98 -6.82
C VAL A 271 -9.48 28.08 -7.26
N CYS A 272 -9.19 27.06 -8.07
CA CYS A 272 -10.16 26.07 -8.52
C CYS A 272 -10.17 24.86 -7.60
N GLY A 273 -11.30 24.64 -6.91
CA GLY A 273 -11.52 23.62 -5.91
C GLY A 273 -11.34 24.11 -4.48
N TYR A 274 -12.38 23.98 -3.64
CA TYR A 274 -12.38 24.36 -2.23
C TYR A 274 -12.30 23.18 -1.26
N GLY A 275 -11.66 22.12 -1.70
CA GLY A 275 -11.26 21.01 -0.84
C GLY A 275 -10.15 21.42 0.13
N ARG A 276 -9.57 20.45 0.81
CA ARG A 276 -8.49 20.67 1.81
C ARG A 276 -7.33 21.51 1.30
N PHE A 277 -6.85 21.21 0.09
CA PHE A 277 -5.77 21.97 -0.53
C PHE A 277 -6.18 23.41 -0.86
N GLY A 278 -7.33 23.60 -1.51
CA GLY A 278 -7.83 24.94 -1.82
C GLY A 278 -8.02 25.80 -0.58
N LYS A 279 -8.55 25.24 0.51
CA LYS A 279 -8.69 25.94 1.81
C LYS A 279 -7.34 26.38 2.38
N ALA A 280 -6.33 25.52 2.34
CA ALA A 280 -4.97 25.85 2.82
C ALA A 280 -4.35 26.98 1.99
N ILE A 281 -4.46 26.89 0.67
CA ILE A 281 -3.96 27.92 -0.26
C ILE A 281 -4.71 29.26 -0.08
N CYS A 282 -6.05 29.25 -0.03
CA CYS A 282 -6.85 30.48 0.17
C CYS A 282 -6.45 31.18 1.46
N ARG A 283 -6.32 30.44 2.57
CA ARG A 283 -5.90 30.99 3.87
C ARG A 283 -4.53 31.67 3.74
N ARG A 284 -3.59 31.01 3.07
CA ARG A 284 -2.23 31.50 2.97
C ARG A 284 -2.14 32.72 2.02
N LEU A 285 -2.76 32.70 0.84
CA LEU A 285 -2.78 33.83 -0.07
C LEU A 285 -3.38 35.07 0.57
N LYS A 286 -4.49 34.91 1.30
CA LYS A 286 -5.08 36.00 2.08
C LYS A 286 -4.14 36.52 3.17
N GLY A 287 -3.40 35.64 3.86
CA GLY A 287 -2.39 36.02 4.84
C GLY A 287 -1.25 36.85 4.26
N GLU A 288 -0.93 36.65 2.97
CA GLU A 288 0.04 37.48 2.22
C GLU A 288 -0.61 38.75 1.60
N GLY A 289 -1.88 39.03 1.90
CA GLY A 289 -2.59 40.19 1.39
C GLY A 289 -3.08 40.06 -0.06
N ILE A 290 -3.06 38.87 -0.63
CA ILE A 290 -3.46 38.61 -2.01
C ILE A 290 -4.97 38.38 -2.08
N ARG A 291 -5.64 39.09 -2.97
CA ARG A 291 -7.07 38.88 -3.27
C ARG A 291 -7.25 37.52 -3.96
N VAL A 292 -8.24 36.77 -3.52
CA VAL A 292 -8.54 35.42 -4.02
C VAL A 292 -9.96 35.39 -4.54
N VAL A 293 -10.14 34.87 -5.75
CA VAL A 293 -11.44 34.47 -6.33
C VAL A 293 -11.48 32.94 -6.34
N LEU A 294 -12.48 32.37 -5.70
CA LEU A 294 -12.64 30.92 -5.59
C LEU A 294 -13.63 30.39 -6.62
N VAL A 295 -13.28 29.32 -7.29
CA VAL A 295 -14.15 28.56 -8.20
C VAL A 295 -14.41 27.19 -7.60
N GLU A 296 -15.68 26.85 -7.33
CA GLU A 296 -16.07 25.55 -6.78
C GLU A 296 -17.40 25.08 -7.41
N ALA A 297 -17.40 23.82 -7.84
CA ALA A 297 -18.56 23.22 -8.50
C ALA A 297 -19.64 22.76 -7.54
N ARG A 298 -19.28 22.38 -6.31
CA ARG A 298 -20.18 21.81 -5.30
C ARG A 298 -19.95 22.41 -3.92
N PRO A 299 -20.34 23.68 -3.74
CA PRO A 299 -20.12 24.39 -2.46
C PRO A 299 -20.83 23.73 -1.28
N GLU A 300 -21.95 23.05 -1.50
CA GLU A 300 -22.67 22.29 -0.50
C GLU A 300 -21.85 21.15 0.13
N ALA A 301 -20.87 20.60 -0.61
CA ALA A 301 -19.99 19.52 -0.13
C ALA A 301 -18.72 20.05 0.54
N THR A 302 -18.21 21.18 0.09
CA THR A 302 -16.92 21.74 0.53
C THR A 302 -17.07 22.86 1.55
N GLY A 303 -18.27 23.42 1.68
CA GLY A 303 -18.60 24.62 2.48
C GLY A 303 -18.36 25.89 1.68
N GLU A 304 -19.13 26.92 1.99
CA GLU A 304 -18.99 28.25 1.40
C GLU A 304 -17.98 29.10 2.18
N PRO A 305 -17.07 29.82 1.51
CA PRO A 305 -16.22 30.77 2.20
C PRO A 305 -17.01 31.99 2.61
N THR A 306 -16.83 32.49 3.82
CA THR A 306 -17.52 33.69 4.33
C THR A 306 -16.90 35.00 3.85
N ASP A 307 -15.61 34.99 3.46
CA ASP A 307 -14.82 36.21 3.21
C ASP A 307 -14.07 36.17 1.87
N THR A 308 -14.54 35.43 0.87
CA THR A 308 -13.86 35.26 -0.42
C THR A 308 -14.87 35.48 -1.54
N GLU A 309 -14.47 36.18 -2.59
CA GLU A 309 -15.23 36.18 -3.84
C GLU A 309 -15.35 34.76 -4.37
N PHE A 310 -16.52 34.38 -4.82
CA PHE A 310 -16.86 33.02 -5.10
C PHE A 310 -17.69 32.89 -6.38
N VAL A 311 -17.27 32.00 -7.26
CA VAL A 311 -17.94 31.62 -8.48
C VAL A 311 -18.36 30.16 -8.42
N ILE A 312 -19.64 29.88 -8.62
CA ILE A 312 -20.16 28.52 -8.67
C ILE A 312 -19.98 27.99 -10.09
N GLY A 313 -19.13 27.00 -10.27
CA GLY A 313 -18.88 26.41 -11.58
C GLY A 313 -17.65 25.52 -11.60
N ARG A 314 -17.38 24.97 -12.76
CA ARG A 314 -16.20 24.13 -12.96
C ARG A 314 -15.09 24.98 -13.58
N GLY A 315 -13.93 25.01 -12.95
CA GLY A 315 -12.77 25.68 -13.51
C GLY A 315 -12.27 25.10 -14.85
N THR A 316 -12.85 24.03 -15.33
CA THR A 316 -12.62 23.46 -16.66
C THR A 316 -13.39 24.19 -17.77
N GLU A 317 -14.34 25.07 -17.42
CA GLU A 317 -15.20 25.79 -18.33
C GLU A 317 -14.69 27.25 -18.50
N ALA A 318 -14.54 27.69 -19.74
CA ALA A 318 -14.02 29.02 -20.03
C ALA A 318 -14.89 30.13 -19.41
N ASP A 319 -16.22 30.04 -19.57
CA ASP A 319 -17.16 31.03 -19.03
C ASP A 319 -17.00 31.20 -17.50
N THR A 320 -16.78 30.12 -16.79
CA THR A 320 -16.57 30.13 -15.32
C THR A 320 -15.26 30.84 -14.96
N LEU A 321 -14.19 30.65 -15.74
CA LEU A 321 -12.92 31.32 -15.53
C LEU A 321 -12.96 32.79 -15.92
N GLU A 322 -13.72 33.12 -16.94
CA GLU A 322 -13.97 34.53 -17.35
C GLU A 322 -14.75 35.26 -16.25
N GLU A 323 -15.81 34.65 -15.69
CA GLU A 323 -16.55 35.19 -14.53
C GLU A 323 -15.63 35.39 -13.32
N ALA A 324 -14.67 34.51 -13.12
CA ALA A 324 -13.63 34.63 -12.07
C ALA A 324 -12.56 35.70 -12.40
N GLY A 325 -12.59 36.34 -13.58
CA GLY A 325 -11.68 37.38 -13.99
C GLY A 325 -10.31 36.92 -14.46
N ILE A 326 -10.23 35.78 -15.13
CA ILE A 326 -8.98 35.11 -15.56
C ILE A 326 -8.07 36.01 -16.38
N GLU A 327 -8.64 36.91 -17.21
CA GLU A 327 -7.88 37.81 -18.09
C GLU A 327 -6.92 38.73 -17.29
N HIS A 328 -7.29 39.07 -16.07
CA HIS A 328 -6.56 39.99 -15.22
C HIS A 328 -5.94 39.29 -13.98
N ALA A 329 -6.10 38.01 -13.87
CA ALA A 329 -5.53 37.22 -12.77
C ALA A 329 -4.00 37.13 -12.89
N ALA A 330 -3.32 37.23 -11.77
CA ALA A 330 -1.87 37.04 -11.67
C ALA A 330 -1.50 35.57 -11.58
N GLY A 331 -2.34 34.77 -10.90
CA GLY A 331 -2.07 33.34 -10.70
C GLY A 331 -3.34 32.51 -10.65
N LEU A 332 -3.17 31.23 -10.91
CA LEU A 332 -4.21 30.21 -10.84
C LEU A 332 -3.72 28.98 -10.11
N VAL A 333 -4.58 28.41 -9.29
CA VAL A 333 -4.36 27.14 -8.61
C VAL A 333 -5.38 26.12 -9.10
N ALA A 334 -4.93 25.08 -9.81
CA ALA A 334 -5.72 23.91 -10.16
C ALA A 334 -5.59 22.89 -9.00
N GLY A 335 -6.54 22.93 -8.06
CA GLY A 335 -6.44 22.32 -6.75
C GLY A 335 -7.43 21.18 -6.48
N THR A 336 -8.05 20.60 -7.53
CA THR A 336 -9.02 19.51 -7.35
C THR A 336 -8.34 18.17 -7.00
N ASP A 337 -9.13 17.20 -6.61
CA ASP A 337 -8.69 15.83 -6.31
C ASP A 337 -8.60 14.90 -7.53
N ASP A 338 -8.77 15.47 -8.73
CA ASP A 338 -8.70 14.76 -10.02
C ASP A 338 -7.68 15.43 -10.94
N ASP A 339 -6.66 14.67 -11.38
CA ASP A 339 -5.59 15.19 -12.23
C ASP A 339 -6.06 15.56 -13.63
N ALA A 340 -7.07 14.87 -14.19
CA ALA A 340 -7.63 15.21 -15.48
C ALA A 340 -8.36 16.56 -15.44
N ASN A 341 -9.11 16.81 -14.37
CA ASN A 341 -9.72 18.11 -14.14
C ASN A 341 -8.65 19.21 -13.96
N ASN A 342 -7.60 18.94 -13.20
CA ASN A 342 -6.52 19.90 -12.98
C ASN A 342 -5.80 20.25 -14.29
N LEU A 343 -5.53 19.26 -15.13
CA LEU A 343 -4.97 19.48 -16.49
C LEU A 343 -5.89 20.31 -17.35
N SER A 344 -7.18 19.98 -17.40
CA SER A 344 -8.18 20.73 -18.17
C SER A 344 -8.28 22.18 -17.71
N ILE A 345 -8.30 22.42 -16.39
CA ILE A 345 -8.29 23.77 -15.80
C ILE A 345 -7.09 24.58 -16.31
N VAL A 346 -5.89 23.98 -16.25
CA VAL A 346 -4.67 24.69 -16.69
C VAL A 346 -4.69 24.97 -18.19
N MET A 347 -5.12 24.02 -19.01
CA MET A 347 -5.19 24.22 -20.46
C MET A 347 -6.16 25.32 -20.80
N THR A 348 -7.38 25.31 -20.27
CA THR A 348 -8.38 26.38 -20.50
C THR A 348 -7.86 27.73 -19.98
N ALA A 349 -7.26 27.77 -18.81
CA ALA A 349 -6.72 29.00 -18.25
C ALA A 349 -5.57 29.61 -19.08
N ARG A 350 -4.66 28.77 -19.58
CA ARG A 350 -3.55 29.22 -20.45
C ARG A 350 -4.02 29.72 -21.81
N GLU A 351 -5.12 29.16 -22.32
CA GLU A 351 -5.75 29.66 -23.56
C GLU A 351 -6.32 31.08 -23.37
N LEU A 352 -6.94 31.35 -22.21
CA LEU A 352 -7.51 32.65 -21.87
C LEU A 352 -6.45 33.67 -21.42
N ASN A 353 -5.42 33.21 -20.68
CA ASN A 353 -4.34 34.07 -20.19
C ASN A 353 -2.99 33.28 -20.17
N SER A 354 -2.20 33.48 -21.21
CA SER A 354 -0.92 32.80 -21.41
C SER A 354 0.20 33.21 -20.43
N LYS A 355 0.03 34.34 -19.71
CA LYS A 355 1.03 34.86 -18.77
C LYS A 355 0.78 34.43 -17.31
N LEU A 356 -0.26 33.69 -17.09
CA LEU A 356 -0.72 33.28 -15.79
C LEU A 356 0.34 32.46 -15.05
N PHE A 357 0.59 32.76 -13.79
CA PHE A 357 1.36 31.87 -12.91
C PHE A 357 0.50 30.69 -12.47
N VAL A 358 0.94 29.48 -12.69
CA VAL A 358 0.11 28.30 -12.51
C VAL A 358 0.68 27.35 -11.45
N ILE A 359 -0.17 27.03 -10.47
CA ILE A 359 0.07 25.98 -9.48
C ILE A 359 -0.88 24.82 -9.79
N VAL A 360 -0.33 23.61 -9.87
CA VAL A 360 -1.12 22.38 -10.11
C VAL A 360 -0.94 21.40 -8.98
N ARG A 361 -2.06 20.86 -8.49
CA ARG A 361 -2.03 19.69 -7.61
C ARG A 361 -1.93 18.44 -8.46
N GLN A 362 -0.92 17.61 -8.18
CA GLN A 362 -0.74 16.28 -8.73
C GLN A 362 -1.19 15.25 -7.70
N ASN A 363 -2.20 14.45 -8.04
CA ASN A 363 -2.73 13.41 -7.14
C ASN A 363 -2.06 12.06 -7.35
N GLN A 364 -1.73 11.70 -8.60
CA GLN A 364 -1.12 10.43 -8.97
C GLN A 364 0.30 10.63 -9.53
N HIS A 365 1.23 9.80 -9.07
CA HIS A 365 2.64 9.88 -9.51
C HIS A 365 2.79 9.62 -11.02
N ASP A 366 2.00 8.70 -11.55
CA ASP A 366 2.05 8.31 -12.96
C ASP A 366 1.70 9.45 -13.94
N ASN A 367 1.01 10.49 -13.46
CA ASN A 367 0.66 11.66 -14.24
C ASN A 367 1.76 12.74 -14.28
N ARG A 368 2.93 12.45 -13.70
CA ARG A 368 4.03 13.43 -13.59
C ARG A 368 4.46 14.03 -14.92
N ASP A 369 4.62 13.20 -15.93
CA ASP A 369 5.13 13.64 -17.24
C ASP A 369 4.10 14.53 -17.95
N ILE A 370 2.81 14.22 -17.81
CA ILE A 370 1.72 14.99 -18.40
C ILE A 370 1.60 16.35 -17.67
N ILE A 371 1.67 16.35 -16.35
CA ILE A 371 1.61 17.59 -15.56
C ILE A 371 2.85 18.45 -15.80
N ALA A 372 4.02 17.87 -15.99
CA ALA A 372 5.21 18.60 -16.39
C ALA A 372 5.07 19.24 -17.80
N ALA A 373 4.42 18.54 -18.73
CA ALA A 373 4.20 19.03 -20.11
C ALA A 373 3.25 20.23 -20.17
N VAL A 374 2.35 20.41 -19.20
CA VAL A 374 1.42 21.55 -19.13
C VAL A 374 2.14 22.85 -18.75
N GLY A 375 3.41 22.77 -18.31
CA GLY A 375 4.22 23.95 -17.99
C GLY A 375 3.73 24.68 -16.74
N ALA A 376 3.36 23.95 -15.68
CA ALA A 376 3.04 24.54 -14.39
C ALA A 376 4.29 25.14 -13.74
N ASP A 377 4.15 26.33 -13.16
CA ASP A 377 5.24 27.01 -12.46
C ASP A 377 5.59 26.34 -11.13
N MET A 378 4.55 25.80 -10.45
CA MET A 378 4.71 24.98 -9.24
C MET A 378 3.78 23.77 -9.28
N VAL A 379 4.29 22.63 -8.86
CA VAL A 379 3.51 21.40 -8.71
C VAL A 379 3.46 20.98 -7.24
N MET A 380 2.24 20.84 -6.73
CA MET A 380 1.97 20.30 -5.40
C MET A 380 1.78 18.78 -5.49
N HIS A 381 2.72 18.04 -4.94
CA HIS A 381 2.66 16.58 -4.89
C HIS A 381 2.61 16.14 -3.41
N PRO A 382 1.43 15.77 -2.87
CA PRO A 382 1.26 15.48 -1.45
C PRO A 382 2.23 14.41 -0.94
N SER A 383 2.39 13.34 -1.71
CA SER A 383 3.23 12.21 -1.34
C SER A 383 4.71 12.57 -1.24
N ALA A 384 5.20 13.42 -2.15
CA ALA A 384 6.58 13.87 -2.11
C ALA A 384 6.85 14.76 -0.90
N ILE A 385 5.91 15.67 -0.57
CA ILE A 385 6.03 16.56 0.58
C ILE A 385 6.10 15.77 1.89
N ILE A 386 5.22 14.77 2.05
CA ILE A 386 5.21 13.93 3.25
C ILE A 386 6.52 13.11 3.32
N ALA A 387 6.93 12.48 2.23
CA ALA A 387 8.16 11.70 2.19
C ALA A 387 9.39 12.55 2.51
N ASP A 388 9.46 13.77 2.00
CA ASP A 388 10.57 14.69 2.27
C ASP A 388 10.61 15.16 3.73
N LYS A 389 9.45 15.32 4.36
CA LYS A 389 9.37 15.76 5.77
C LYS A 389 9.65 14.63 6.77
N ILE A 390 9.52 13.37 6.36
CA ILE A 390 9.84 12.19 7.16
C ILE A 390 11.32 11.78 7.05
N ARG A 391 11.98 12.18 5.99
CA ARG A 391 13.42 11.95 5.78
C ARG A 391 14.30 12.76 6.74
#